data_e0aee3c5ab3d1894abeed1fc0da4083e
#
_entry.id   e0aee3c5ab3d1894abeed1fc0da4083e
#
_cell.length_a   1.000
_cell.length_b   1.000
_cell.length_c   1.000
_cell.angle_alpha   90.00
_cell.angle_beta   90.00
_cell.angle_gamma   90.00
#
_symmetry.space_group_name_H-M   'P 1'
#
loop_
_entity.id
_entity.type
_entity.pdbx_description
1 polymer ?
#
loop_
_entity_poly.entity_id
_entity_poly.type
_entity_poly.pdbx_seq_one_letter_code
_entity_poly.pdbx_strand_id
1 'polypeptide(L)'
;RLTSLDSLAKKILHEEELKIFCQKKNEKAKREFLGGRFAVKEAYIKACGPASLKEICCLNDQQGCPYLLNRNGHVSISHENNYAVAFVVVEE
;
A
#
# COMPACT_ATOMS: atom_id res chain seq x y z
N ARG A 1 5.22 -14.67 17.76
CA ARG A 1 6.51 -14.29 17.19
C ARG A 1 6.34 -13.66 15.82
N LEU A 2 6.94 -12.49 15.61
CA LEU A 2 6.85 -11.80 14.34
C LEU A 2 7.84 -12.38 13.33
N THR A 3 7.35 -12.54 12.09
CA THR A 3 8.23 -12.88 10.97
C THR A 3 8.92 -11.59 10.48
N SER A 4 9.90 -11.73 9.61
CA SER A 4 10.54 -10.56 8.99
C SER A 4 9.54 -9.78 8.12
N LEU A 5 8.58 -10.47 7.51
CA LEU A 5 7.52 -9.83 6.74
C LEU A 5 6.62 -8.99 7.65
N ASP A 6 6.24 -9.52 8.81
CA ASP A 6 5.44 -8.78 9.79
C ASP A 6 6.17 -7.54 10.29
N SER A 7 7.47 -7.67 10.56
CA SER A 7 8.29 -6.55 11.02
C SER A 7 8.36 -5.46 9.97
N LEU A 8 8.52 -5.83 8.71
CA LEU A 8 8.56 -4.89 7.60
C LEU A 8 7.22 -4.19 7.44
N ALA A 9 6.12 -4.94 7.54
CA ALA A 9 4.77 -4.38 7.44
C ALA A 9 4.55 -3.31 8.49
N LYS A 10 5.00 -3.53 9.72
CA LYS A 10 4.86 -2.55 10.80
C LYS A 10 5.61 -1.25 10.54
N LYS A 11 6.69 -1.30 9.76
CA LYS A 11 7.47 -0.12 9.40
C LYS A 11 6.85 0.67 8.26
N ILE A 12 6.10 0.02 7.39
CA ILE A 12 5.62 0.59 6.14
C ILE A 12 4.14 0.97 6.18
N LEU A 13 3.31 0.12 6.81
CA LEU A 13 1.87 0.24 6.70
C LEU A 13 1.27 1.19 7.73
N HIS A 14 0.27 1.95 7.28
CA HIS A 14 -0.63 2.70 8.14
C HIS A 14 -1.44 1.71 8.99
N GLU A 15 -1.94 2.15 10.15
CA GLU A 15 -2.74 1.30 11.04
C GLU A 15 -3.87 0.57 10.32
N GLU A 16 -4.60 1.28 9.45
CA GLU A 16 -5.74 0.69 8.74
C GLU A 16 -5.28 -0.37 7.74
N GLU A 17 -4.15 -0.13 7.08
CA GLU A 17 -3.57 -1.10 6.16
C GLU A 17 -3.05 -2.33 6.92
N LEU A 18 -2.50 -2.11 8.10
CA LEU A 18 -1.95 -3.20 8.90
C LEU A 18 -3.04 -4.16 9.36
N LYS A 19 -4.22 -3.64 9.68
CA LYS A 19 -5.38 -4.48 10.02
C LYS A 19 -5.74 -5.42 8.87
N ILE A 20 -5.74 -4.90 7.64
CA ILE A 20 -6.04 -5.70 6.45
C ILE A 20 -4.94 -6.75 6.23
N PHE A 21 -3.68 -6.32 6.36
CA PHE A 21 -2.53 -7.21 6.21
C PHE A 21 -2.65 -8.41 7.16
N CYS A 22 -3.00 -8.17 8.42
CA CYS A 22 -3.11 -9.22 9.43
C CYS A 22 -4.25 -10.20 9.15
N GLN A 23 -5.24 -9.78 8.35
CA GLN A 23 -6.38 -10.63 8.00
C GLN A 23 -6.11 -11.50 6.77
N LYS A 24 -5.01 -11.27 6.06
CA LYS A 24 -4.68 -12.08 4.89
C LYS A 24 -4.39 -13.51 5.31
N LYS A 25 -4.88 -14.47 4.49
CA LYS A 25 -4.91 -15.89 4.88
C LYS A 25 -3.57 -16.58 4.83
N ASN A 26 -2.67 -16.12 3.97
CA ASN A 26 -1.40 -16.81 3.78
C ASN A 26 -0.30 -15.80 3.46
N GLU A 27 0.93 -16.29 3.47
CA GLU A 27 2.10 -15.45 3.28
C GLU A 27 2.17 -14.83 1.89
N LYS A 28 1.72 -15.56 0.87
CA LYS A 28 1.71 -15.02 -0.48
C LYS A 28 0.79 -13.80 -0.57
N ALA A 29 -0.43 -13.90 0.00
CA ALA A 29 -1.38 -12.80 0.00
C ALA A 29 -0.84 -11.61 0.79
N LYS A 30 -0.16 -11.87 1.90
CA LYS A 30 0.47 -10.81 2.71
C LYS A 30 1.56 -10.09 1.93
N ARG A 31 2.41 -10.84 1.22
CA ARG A 31 3.48 -10.24 0.42
C ARG A 31 2.92 -9.39 -0.72
N GLU A 32 1.89 -9.90 -1.40
CA GLU A 32 1.26 -9.15 -2.49
C GLU A 32 0.64 -7.86 -2.00
N PHE A 33 -0.06 -7.92 -0.88
CA PHE A 33 -0.67 -6.73 -0.28
C PHE A 33 0.39 -5.70 0.11
N LEU A 34 1.40 -6.15 0.83
CA LEU A 34 2.48 -5.26 1.28
C LEU A 34 3.21 -4.63 0.11
N GLY A 35 3.54 -5.45 -0.90
CA GLY A 35 4.24 -4.96 -2.09
C GLY A 35 3.45 -3.92 -2.84
N GLY A 36 2.14 -4.16 -3.00
CA GLY A 36 1.25 -3.20 -3.67
C GLY A 36 1.18 -1.88 -2.91
N ARG A 37 1.02 -1.93 -1.61
CA ARG A 37 0.96 -0.72 -0.78
C ARG A 37 2.27 0.04 -0.78
N PHE A 38 3.39 -0.66 -0.69
CA PHE A 38 4.70 -0.03 -0.77
C PHE A 38 4.90 0.69 -2.11
N ALA A 39 4.50 0.04 -3.20
CA ALA A 39 4.60 0.64 -4.54
C ALA A 39 3.78 1.94 -4.65
N VAL A 40 2.56 1.95 -4.09
CA VAL A 40 1.73 3.16 -4.05
C VAL A 40 2.42 4.28 -3.28
N LYS A 41 2.99 3.96 -2.13
CA LYS A 41 3.63 4.97 -1.27
C LYS A 41 4.85 5.57 -1.95
N GLU A 42 5.64 4.74 -2.61
CA GLU A 42 6.78 5.23 -3.37
C GLU A 42 6.35 6.13 -4.53
N ALA A 43 5.31 5.71 -5.25
CA ALA A 43 4.78 6.51 -6.36
C ALA A 43 4.24 7.85 -5.87
N TYR A 44 3.54 7.84 -4.72
CA TYR A 44 3.01 9.06 -4.12
C TYR A 44 4.13 10.03 -3.74
N ILE A 45 5.18 9.53 -3.11
CA ILE A 45 6.31 10.36 -2.69
C ILE A 45 7.00 10.99 -3.90
N LYS A 46 7.14 10.22 -4.98
CA LYS A 46 7.73 10.76 -6.21
C LYS A 46 6.87 11.84 -6.83
N ALA A 47 5.56 11.71 -6.74
CA ALA A 47 4.64 12.70 -7.34
C ALA A 47 4.45 13.93 -6.46
N CYS A 48 4.44 13.77 -5.15
CA CYS A 48 4.02 14.82 -4.21
C CYS A 48 5.13 15.31 -3.28
N GLY A 49 6.26 14.61 -3.24
CA GLY A 49 7.37 14.96 -2.35
C GLY A 49 7.40 14.13 -1.08
N PRO A 50 8.35 14.41 -0.19
CA PRO A 50 8.58 13.57 0.98
C PRO A 50 7.36 13.43 1.88
N ALA A 51 7.14 12.21 2.37
CA ALA A 51 6.11 11.91 3.34
C ALA A 51 6.50 10.63 4.07
N SER A 52 5.96 10.44 5.27
CA SER A 52 6.19 9.20 6.00
C SER A 52 5.39 8.07 5.35
N LEU A 53 6.02 6.92 5.13
CA LEU A 53 5.34 5.76 4.55
C LEU A 53 4.10 5.38 5.36
N LYS A 54 4.18 5.42 6.67
CA LYS A 54 3.07 5.02 7.53
C LYS A 54 1.90 6.00 7.50
N GLU A 55 2.14 7.24 7.09
CA GLU A 55 1.08 8.23 7.00
C GLU A 55 0.29 8.14 5.70
N ILE A 56 0.87 7.56 4.67
CA ILE A 56 0.19 7.36 3.40
C ILE A 56 -0.65 6.09 3.52
N CYS A 57 -1.96 6.22 3.37
CA CYS A 57 -2.86 5.08 3.54
C CYS A 57 -3.63 4.82 2.25
N CYS A 58 -3.46 3.63 1.69
CA CYS A 58 -4.18 3.20 0.49
C CYS A 58 -5.12 2.06 0.87
N LEU A 59 -6.41 2.29 0.73
CA LEU A 59 -7.43 1.29 1.02
C LEU A 59 -8.18 0.94 -0.25
N ASN A 60 -9.02 -0.07 -0.19
CA ASN A 60 -9.88 -0.43 -1.32
C ASN A 60 -11.32 -0.11 -0.98
N ASP A 61 -12.06 0.43 -1.95
CA ASP A 61 -13.48 0.68 -1.77
C ASP A 61 -14.29 -0.61 -1.91
N GLN A 62 -15.61 -0.49 -1.92
CA GLN A 62 -16.49 -1.66 -1.97
C GLN A 62 -16.37 -2.44 -3.28
N GLN A 63 -15.97 -1.79 -4.37
CA GLN A 63 -15.72 -2.46 -5.64
C GLN A 63 -14.30 -2.99 -5.78
N GLY A 64 -13.47 -2.80 -4.76
CA GLY A 64 -12.09 -3.25 -4.81
C GLY A 64 -11.11 -2.25 -5.43
N CYS A 65 -11.57 -1.04 -5.72
CA CYS A 65 -10.71 -0.02 -6.33
C CYS A 65 -9.86 0.67 -5.25
N PRO A 66 -8.56 0.79 -5.46
CA PRO A 66 -7.70 1.46 -4.48
C PRO A 66 -7.95 2.96 -4.45
N TYR A 67 -7.81 3.54 -3.25
CA TYR A 67 -7.90 4.99 -3.09
C TYR A 67 -7.00 5.43 -1.93
N LEU A 68 -6.62 6.71 -1.95
CA LEU A 68 -5.81 7.30 -0.89
C LEU A 68 -6.71 7.94 0.16
N LEU A 69 -6.53 7.54 1.42
CA LEU A 69 -7.31 8.07 2.52
C LEU A 69 -6.84 9.49 2.84
N ASN A 70 -7.79 10.43 2.83
CA ASN A 70 -7.54 11.84 3.20
C ASN A 70 -6.47 12.54 2.37
N ARG A 71 -6.23 12.08 1.15
CA ARG A 71 -5.28 12.71 0.24
C ARG A 71 -5.87 12.75 -1.16
N ASN A 72 -5.51 13.79 -1.90
CA ASN A 72 -5.94 13.92 -3.30
C ASN A 72 -5.10 13.00 -4.17
N GLY A 73 -5.73 12.50 -5.23
CA GLY A 73 -5.01 11.72 -6.21
C GLY A 73 -5.75 10.45 -6.57
N HIS A 74 -5.34 9.89 -7.70
CA HIS A 74 -5.88 8.62 -8.18
C HIS A 74 -4.76 7.60 -8.17
N VAL A 75 -5.08 6.38 -7.77
CA VAL A 75 -4.09 5.31 -7.72
C VAL A 75 -4.54 4.12 -8.54
N SER A 76 -3.58 3.42 -9.10
CA SER A 76 -3.78 2.17 -9.80
C SER A 76 -2.67 1.22 -9.38
N ILE A 77 -3.01 -0.04 -9.14
CA ILE A 77 -2.03 -1.06 -8.73
C ILE A 77 -2.18 -2.24 -9.67
N SER A 78 -1.05 -2.73 -10.16
CA SER A 78 -1.01 -3.94 -10.98
C SER A 78 -0.01 -4.91 -10.37
N HIS A 79 -0.42 -6.16 -10.24
CA HIS A 79 0.45 -7.24 -9.74
C HIS A 79 0.88 -8.12 -10.89
N GLU A 80 2.18 -8.35 -10.97
CA GLU A 80 2.79 -9.20 -11.99
C GLU A 80 3.74 -10.17 -11.32
N ASN A 81 3.42 -11.45 -11.32
CA ASN A 81 4.28 -12.50 -10.77
C ASN A 81 4.88 -12.13 -9.41
N ASN A 82 6.10 -11.61 -9.40
CA ASN A 82 6.85 -11.35 -8.18
C ASN A 82 6.98 -9.87 -7.84
N TYR A 83 6.26 -8.99 -8.54
CA TYR A 83 6.36 -7.56 -8.25
C TYR A 83 5.03 -6.86 -8.46
N ALA A 84 4.93 -5.67 -7.89
CA ALA A 84 3.77 -4.80 -8.04
C ALA A 84 4.21 -3.49 -8.66
N VAL A 85 3.35 -2.94 -9.52
CA VAL A 85 3.55 -1.62 -10.11
C VAL A 85 2.38 -0.74 -9.71
N ALA A 86 2.68 0.49 -9.30
CA ALA A 86 1.63 1.44 -8.93
C ALA A 86 1.82 2.75 -9.67
N PHE A 87 0.71 3.37 -10.01
CA PHE A 87 0.68 4.71 -10.58
C PHE A 87 -0.13 5.60 -9.64
N VAL A 88 0.38 6.80 -9.41
CA VAL A 88 -0.32 7.82 -8.64
C VAL A 88 -0.39 9.07 -9.51
N VAL A 89 -1.59 9.58 -9.72
CA VAL A 89 -1.82 10.81 -10.47
C VAL A 89 -2.44 11.81 -9.53
N VAL A 90 -1.81 12.95 -9.39
CA VAL A 90 -2.27 14.02 -8.50
C VAL A 90 -2.57 15.25 -9.35
N GLU A 91 -3.77 15.80 -9.16
CA GLU A 91 -4.17 17.03 -9.84
C GLU A 91 -3.78 18.23 -8.97
N GLU A 92 -3.26 19.23 -9.61
CA GLU A 92 -2.87 20.48 -8.94
C GLU A 92 -4.04 21.45 -8.88
#